data_c810d1c118fdacdba55ec025a3cf1275
#
_entry.id   c810d1c118fdacdba55ec025a3cf1275
#
_cell.length_a   1.000
_cell.length_b   1.000
_cell.length_c   1.000
_cell.angle_alpha   90.00
_cell.angle_beta   90.00
_cell.angle_gamma   90.00
#
_symmetry.space_group_name_H-M   'P 1'
#
loop_
_entity.id
_entity.type
_entity.pdbx_description
1 polymer ?
#
loop_
_entity_poly.entity_id
_entity_poly.type
_entity_poly.pdbx_seq_one_letter_code
_entity_poly.pdbx_strand_id
1 'polypeptide(L)'
;AKGGAARVTAADISADAIAMAQRNAQRNGLTNMDFLCEDTFELLPRLEKEGHPYDFIILDPPAFTKARRTVENAMRGYKEINYRAMKLLPRGGYLATASCSHFATEELFIKMLHAAAKDAHRQLRQIEVKQQAPDHPILWGVPETNYLKFFLFQVI
;
A
#
# COMPACT_ATOMS: atom_id res chain seq x y z
N ALA A 1 -6.08 -12.29 -6.72
CA ALA A 1 -6.47 -13.25 -7.77
C ALA A 1 -7.26 -14.44 -7.17
N LYS A 2 -6.68 -15.23 -6.28
CA LYS A 2 -7.34 -16.41 -5.69
C LYS A 2 -8.65 -16.09 -4.91
N GLY A 3 -8.76 -14.89 -4.37
CA GLY A 3 -9.95 -14.40 -3.66
C GLY A 3 -11.12 -13.94 -4.56
N GLY A 4 -11.05 -14.14 -5.88
CA GLY A 4 -12.15 -13.85 -6.81
C GLY A 4 -12.06 -12.50 -7.53
N ALA A 5 -10.94 -11.78 -7.46
CA ALA A 5 -10.74 -10.59 -8.29
C ALA A 5 -10.72 -10.98 -9.78
N ALA A 6 -11.42 -10.22 -10.63
CA ALA A 6 -11.49 -10.49 -12.08
C ALA A 6 -10.11 -10.33 -12.75
N ARG A 7 -9.36 -9.32 -12.36
CA ARG A 7 -7.99 -9.06 -12.82
C ARG A 7 -7.15 -8.49 -11.68
N VAL A 8 -5.88 -8.86 -11.62
CA VAL A 8 -4.93 -8.37 -10.61
C VAL A 8 -3.66 -7.91 -11.33
N THR A 9 -3.20 -6.69 -11.02
CA THR A 9 -1.89 -6.21 -11.43
C THR A 9 -0.96 -6.23 -10.22
N ALA A 10 0.10 -7.02 -10.29
CA ALA A 10 1.15 -7.06 -9.28
C ALA A 10 2.36 -6.26 -9.76
N ALA A 11 2.80 -5.30 -8.96
CA ALA A 11 3.92 -4.43 -9.28
C ALA A 11 4.98 -4.43 -8.18
N ASP A 12 6.23 -4.50 -8.57
CA ASP A 12 7.40 -4.36 -7.70
C ASP A 12 8.60 -3.88 -8.51
N ILE A 13 9.49 -3.12 -7.90
CA ILE A 13 10.73 -2.69 -8.55
C ILE A 13 11.75 -3.84 -8.70
N SER A 14 11.63 -4.89 -7.88
CA SER A 14 12.51 -6.05 -7.89
C SER A 14 12.09 -7.06 -8.95
N ALA A 15 12.95 -7.28 -9.94
CA ALA A 15 12.75 -8.32 -10.95
C ALA A 15 12.62 -9.73 -10.32
N ASP A 16 13.36 -10.01 -9.25
CA ASP A 16 13.29 -11.29 -8.53
C ASP A 16 11.95 -11.48 -7.83
N ALA A 17 11.40 -10.41 -7.22
CA ALA A 17 10.08 -10.43 -6.60
C ALA A 17 8.99 -10.70 -7.65
N ILE A 18 9.05 -10.02 -8.80
CA ILE A 18 8.13 -10.24 -9.92
C ILE A 18 8.25 -11.68 -10.47
N ALA A 19 9.47 -12.18 -10.67
CA ALA A 19 9.67 -13.56 -11.12
C ALA A 19 9.12 -14.58 -10.10
N MET A 20 9.24 -14.30 -8.80
CA MET A 20 8.65 -15.14 -7.75
C MET A 20 7.11 -15.09 -7.78
N ALA A 21 6.53 -13.89 -7.93
CA ALA A 21 5.08 -13.71 -8.04
C ALA A 21 4.52 -14.48 -9.24
N GLN A 22 5.19 -14.43 -10.40
CA GLN A 22 4.82 -15.19 -11.60
C GLN A 22 4.84 -16.71 -11.35
N ARG A 23 5.92 -17.24 -10.75
CA ARG A 23 6.00 -18.66 -10.39
C ARG A 23 4.90 -19.08 -9.42
N ASN A 24 4.58 -18.23 -8.44
CA ASN A 24 3.51 -18.50 -7.48
C ASN A 24 2.13 -18.49 -8.15
N ALA A 25 1.88 -17.58 -9.08
CA ALA A 25 0.65 -17.55 -9.86
C ALA A 25 0.50 -18.85 -10.68
N GLN A 26 1.55 -19.27 -11.39
CA GLN A 26 1.56 -20.52 -12.16
C GLN A 26 1.28 -21.74 -11.28
N ARG A 27 1.95 -21.86 -10.12
CA ARG A 27 1.76 -22.97 -9.17
C ARG A 27 0.33 -23.03 -8.61
N ASN A 28 -0.37 -21.90 -8.55
CA ASN A 28 -1.75 -21.81 -8.08
C ASN A 28 -2.78 -21.80 -9.22
N GLY A 29 -2.37 -21.97 -10.48
CA GLY A 29 -3.26 -21.96 -11.64
C GLY A 29 -3.96 -20.62 -11.88
N LEU A 30 -3.34 -19.49 -11.45
CA LEU A 30 -3.90 -18.16 -11.61
C LEU A 30 -3.54 -17.58 -12.98
N THR A 31 -4.55 -17.29 -13.79
CA THR A 31 -4.40 -16.80 -15.19
C THR A 31 -4.84 -15.34 -15.35
N ASN A 32 -5.40 -14.74 -14.30
CA ASN A 32 -5.96 -13.40 -14.27
C ASN A 32 -5.02 -12.35 -13.65
N MET A 33 -3.71 -12.53 -13.82
CA MET A 33 -2.69 -11.64 -13.23
C MET A 33 -1.77 -11.06 -14.29
N ASP A 34 -1.51 -9.76 -14.17
CA ASP A 34 -0.45 -9.03 -14.88
C ASP A 34 0.69 -8.71 -13.91
N PHE A 35 1.91 -8.61 -14.43
CA PHE A 35 3.11 -8.39 -13.62
C PHE A 35 3.92 -7.25 -14.21
N LEU A 36 4.21 -6.24 -13.38
CA LEU A 36 4.98 -5.06 -13.77
C LEU A 36 6.24 -4.95 -12.89
N CYS A 37 7.40 -4.94 -13.54
CA CYS A 37 8.67 -4.65 -12.87
C CYS A 37 8.99 -3.17 -13.05
N GLU A 38 8.45 -2.33 -12.15
CA GLU A 38 8.51 -0.87 -12.30
C GLU A 38 8.48 -0.20 -10.92
N ASP A 39 9.14 0.95 -10.80
CA ASP A 39 9.09 1.78 -9.60
C ASP A 39 7.67 2.35 -9.41
N THR A 40 7.11 2.19 -8.23
CA THR A 40 5.77 2.69 -7.88
C THR A 40 5.64 4.21 -8.03
N PHE A 41 6.73 4.96 -7.83
CA PHE A 41 6.75 6.41 -8.02
C PHE A 41 6.63 6.84 -9.49
N GLU A 42 7.00 5.97 -10.42
CA GLU A 42 6.82 6.18 -11.87
C GLU A 42 5.51 5.54 -12.35
N LEU A 43 5.20 4.35 -11.84
CA LEU A 43 4.02 3.57 -12.23
C LEU A 43 2.71 4.31 -11.94
N LEU A 44 2.51 4.78 -10.70
CA LEU A 44 1.24 5.39 -10.31
C LEU A 44 0.89 6.66 -11.11
N PRO A 45 1.84 7.62 -11.33
CA PRO A 45 1.58 8.75 -12.22
C PRO A 45 1.27 8.36 -13.66
N ARG A 46 1.91 7.30 -14.17
CA ARG A 46 1.64 6.78 -15.52
C ARG A 46 0.23 6.21 -15.62
N LEU A 47 -0.18 5.36 -14.67
CA LEU A 47 -1.53 4.80 -14.63
C LEU A 47 -2.61 5.89 -14.49
N GLU A 48 -2.34 6.96 -13.74
CA GLU A 48 -3.23 8.11 -13.63
C GLU A 48 -3.44 8.79 -14.99
N LYS A 49 -2.37 9.01 -15.77
CA LYS A 49 -2.45 9.59 -17.11
C LYS A 49 -3.19 8.69 -18.12
N GLU A 50 -2.99 7.38 -18.01
CA GLU A 50 -3.64 6.38 -18.86
C GLU A 50 -5.13 6.20 -18.53
N GLY A 51 -5.57 6.70 -17.36
CA GLY A 51 -6.97 6.65 -16.95
C GLY A 51 -7.44 5.23 -16.59
N HIS A 52 -6.52 4.36 -16.13
CA HIS A 52 -6.87 3.02 -15.70
C HIS A 52 -7.54 3.04 -14.31
N PRO A 53 -8.84 2.76 -14.21
CA PRO A 53 -9.50 2.65 -12.91
C PRO A 53 -9.15 1.31 -12.25
N TYR A 54 -8.99 1.33 -10.93
CA TYR A 54 -8.87 0.15 -10.07
C TYR A 54 -9.96 0.19 -9.01
N ASP A 55 -10.63 -0.94 -8.78
CA ASP A 55 -11.64 -1.03 -7.72
C ASP A 55 -11.01 -1.22 -6.34
N PHE A 56 -9.81 -1.77 -6.31
CA PHE A 56 -9.06 -2.06 -5.10
C PHE A 56 -7.57 -1.85 -5.33
N ILE A 57 -6.92 -1.08 -4.46
CA ILE A 57 -5.46 -0.89 -4.47
C ILE A 57 -4.89 -1.30 -3.11
N ILE A 58 -3.80 -2.06 -3.14
CA ILE A 58 -3.01 -2.43 -1.95
C ILE A 58 -1.65 -1.76 -2.06
N LEU A 59 -1.30 -0.96 -1.05
CA LEU A 59 0.02 -0.36 -0.88
C LEU A 59 0.70 -0.99 0.33
N ASP A 60 1.69 -1.81 0.08
CA ASP A 60 2.55 -2.43 1.11
C ASP A 60 4.03 -2.17 0.78
N PRO A 61 4.45 -0.90 0.84
CA PRO A 61 5.81 -0.51 0.52
C PRO A 61 6.80 -0.98 1.59
N PRO A 62 8.09 -1.10 1.25
CA PRO A 62 9.12 -1.34 2.25
C PRO A 62 9.19 -0.18 3.26
N ALA A 63 9.89 -0.40 4.37
CA ALA A 63 10.13 0.67 5.35
C ALA A 63 10.93 1.81 4.71
N PHE A 64 10.28 2.94 4.43
CA PHE A 64 10.94 4.12 3.84
C PHE A 64 11.91 4.82 4.80
N THR A 65 11.85 4.48 6.10
CA THR A 65 12.82 4.99 7.07
C THR A 65 13.25 3.92 8.06
N LYS A 66 14.55 3.91 8.32
CA LYS A 66 15.19 3.09 9.36
C LYS A 66 15.82 3.96 10.47
N ALA A 67 15.63 5.29 10.41
CA ALA A 67 16.21 6.22 11.36
C ALA A 67 15.31 7.44 11.56
N ARG A 68 15.27 7.96 12.79
CA ARG A 68 14.45 9.14 13.16
C ARG A 68 14.71 10.36 12.28
N ARG A 69 15.96 10.59 11.86
CA ARG A 69 16.36 11.73 11.00
C ARG A 69 15.78 11.71 9.59
N THR A 70 15.30 10.55 9.11
CA THR A 70 14.75 10.37 7.74
C THR A 70 13.24 10.25 7.71
N VAL A 71 12.55 10.40 8.85
CA VAL A 71 11.10 10.25 8.97
C VAL A 71 10.34 11.23 8.08
N GLU A 72 10.78 12.48 8.02
CA GLU A 72 10.10 13.50 7.19
C GLU A 72 10.11 13.14 5.70
N ASN A 73 11.25 12.69 5.19
CA ASN A 73 11.37 12.25 3.80
C ASN A 73 10.53 10.98 3.55
N ALA A 74 10.53 10.05 4.51
CA ALA A 74 9.68 8.87 4.44
C ALA A 74 8.19 9.23 4.38
N MET A 75 7.74 10.17 5.21
CA MET A 75 6.35 10.64 5.19
C MET A 75 5.97 11.29 3.85
N ARG A 76 6.90 11.98 3.17
CA ARG A 76 6.67 12.49 1.82
C ARG A 76 6.48 11.36 0.81
N GLY A 77 7.31 10.32 0.87
CA GLY A 77 7.17 9.13 0.02
C GLY A 77 5.85 8.40 0.25
N TYR A 78 5.50 8.14 1.52
CA TYR A 78 4.19 7.55 1.85
C TYR A 78 3.02 8.42 1.36
N LYS A 79 3.12 9.75 1.52
CA LYS A 79 2.08 10.67 1.04
C LYS A 79 1.91 10.58 -0.47
N GLU A 80 2.99 10.59 -1.24
CA GLU A 80 2.94 10.56 -2.70
C GLU A 80 2.24 9.31 -3.20
N ILE A 81 2.65 8.11 -2.76
CA ILE A 81 2.05 6.86 -3.24
C ILE A 81 0.58 6.74 -2.81
N ASN A 82 0.22 7.16 -1.58
CA ASN A 82 -1.16 7.14 -1.11
C ASN A 82 -2.04 8.15 -1.87
N TYR A 83 -1.54 9.35 -2.10
CA TYR A 83 -2.20 10.39 -2.90
C TYR A 83 -2.53 9.87 -4.31
N ARG A 84 -1.54 9.29 -5.01
CA ARG A 84 -1.72 8.74 -6.36
C ARG A 84 -2.70 7.57 -6.37
N ALA A 85 -2.59 6.65 -5.42
CA ALA A 85 -3.53 5.53 -5.30
C ALA A 85 -4.98 6.02 -5.08
N MET A 86 -5.18 7.03 -4.23
CA MET A 86 -6.51 7.62 -4.01
C MET A 86 -7.09 8.27 -5.26
N LYS A 87 -6.25 8.83 -6.13
CA LYS A 87 -6.69 9.40 -7.41
C LYS A 87 -7.12 8.35 -8.43
N LEU A 88 -6.48 7.18 -8.41
CA LEU A 88 -6.80 6.05 -9.28
C LEU A 88 -8.11 5.34 -8.88
N LEU A 89 -8.55 5.50 -7.63
CA LEU A 89 -9.75 4.84 -7.12
C LEU A 89 -11.00 5.65 -7.45
N PRO A 90 -12.05 5.02 -8.01
CA PRO A 90 -13.36 5.64 -8.14
C PRO A 90 -14.08 5.75 -6.79
N ARG A 91 -15.18 6.48 -6.76
CA ARG A 91 -16.12 6.42 -5.64
C ARG A 91 -16.62 4.97 -5.45
N GLY A 92 -16.59 4.46 -4.23
CA GLY A 92 -16.88 3.06 -3.91
C GLY A 92 -15.66 2.14 -3.92
N GLY A 93 -14.53 2.58 -4.49
CA GLY A 93 -13.28 1.82 -4.53
C GLY A 93 -12.62 1.72 -3.14
N TYR A 94 -11.68 0.79 -3.00
CA TYR A 94 -11.04 0.48 -1.71
C TYR A 94 -9.52 0.69 -1.77
N LEU A 95 -8.98 1.25 -0.69
CA LEU A 95 -7.55 1.39 -0.47
C LEU A 95 -7.14 0.62 0.78
N ALA A 96 -6.31 -0.39 0.62
CA ALA A 96 -5.54 -0.99 1.71
C ALA A 96 -4.15 -0.37 1.71
N THR A 97 -3.71 0.20 2.82
CA THR A 97 -2.39 0.82 2.93
C THR A 97 -1.70 0.48 4.23
N ALA A 98 -0.42 0.19 4.14
CA ALA A 98 0.38 -0.25 5.27
C ALA A 98 1.70 0.52 5.40
N SER A 99 2.25 0.49 6.60
CA SER A 99 3.63 0.88 6.91
C SER A 99 4.21 -0.04 7.96
N CYS A 100 5.32 -0.69 7.64
CA CYS A 100 6.11 -1.50 8.58
C CYS A 100 7.23 -0.69 9.26
N SER A 101 7.30 0.60 9.07
CA SER A 101 8.37 1.47 9.57
C SER A 101 8.12 1.82 11.04
N HIS A 102 8.97 1.34 11.95
CA HIS A 102 8.86 1.64 13.38
C HIS A 102 8.88 3.15 13.67
N PHE A 103 9.72 3.92 12.99
CA PHE A 103 9.81 5.38 13.18
C PHE A 103 8.65 6.17 12.57
N ALA A 104 7.91 5.59 11.65
CA ALA A 104 6.65 6.14 11.17
C ALA A 104 5.54 5.75 12.13
N THR A 105 5.37 6.50 13.22
CA THR A 105 4.33 6.21 14.23
C THR A 105 2.95 6.20 13.60
N GLU A 106 1.99 5.54 14.24
CA GLU A 106 0.60 5.49 13.77
C GLU A 106 0.01 6.89 13.61
N GLU A 107 0.28 7.79 14.58
CA GLU A 107 -0.18 9.18 14.53
C GLU A 107 0.38 9.92 13.29
N LEU A 108 1.67 9.78 13.00
CA LEU A 108 2.29 10.38 11.82
C LEU A 108 1.70 9.80 10.52
N PHE A 109 1.46 8.50 10.50
CA PHE A 109 0.88 7.83 9.34
C PHE A 109 -0.56 8.27 9.09
N ILE A 110 -1.39 8.36 10.13
CA ILE A 110 -2.76 8.90 10.06
C ILE A 110 -2.75 10.35 9.56
N LYS A 111 -1.88 11.20 10.13
CA LYS A 111 -1.75 12.61 9.69
C LYS A 111 -1.37 12.70 8.21
N MET A 112 -0.47 11.85 7.76
CA MET A 112 -0.08 11.76 6.35
C MET A 112 -1.25 11.34 5.47
N LEU A 113 -2.03 10.31 5.87
CA LEU A 113 -3.19 9.82 5.12
C LEU A 113 -4.28 10.90 4.99
N HIS A 114 -4.56 11.66 6.06
CA HIS A 114 -5.46 12.80 5.99
C HIS A 114 -4.99 13.87 5.00
N ALA A 115 -3.68 14.19 5.00
CA ALA A 115 -3.12 15.15 4.06
C ALA A 115 -3.20 14.64 2.61
N ALA A 116 -2.91 13.36 2.37
CA ALA A 116 -3.02 12.74 1.04
C ALA A 116 -4.46 12.76 0.53
N ALA A 117 -5.44 12.39 1.37
CA ALA A 117 -6.86 12.40 1.01
C ALA A 117 -7.37 13.80 0.69
N LYS A 118 -6.97 14.80 1.49
CA LYS A 118 -7.30 16.22 1.23
C LYS A 118 -6.76 16.67 -0.13
N ASP A 119 -5.50 16.40 -0.43
CA ASP A 119 -4.87 16.81 -1.68
C ASP A 119 -5.44 16.06 -2.90
N ALA A 120 -5.85 14.80 -2.72
CA ALA A 120 -6.52 14.01 -3.73
C ALA A 120 -8.00 14.39 -3.93
N HIS A 121 -8.54 15.29 -3.12
CA HIS A 121 -9.97 15.64 -3.08
C HIS A 121 -10.85 14.40 -2.90
N ARG A 122 -10.45 13.49 -2.02
CA ARG A 122 -11.17 12.25 -1.68
C ARG A 122 -11.61 12.25 -0.23
N GLN A 123 -12.82 11.76 0.01
CA GLN A 123 -13.29 11.40 1.34
C GLN A 123 -13.14 9.90 1.54
N LEU A 124 -12.63 9.51 2.70
CA LEU A 124 -12.36 8.12 3.03
C LEU A 124 -13.22 7.69 4.22
N ARG A 125 -13.89 6.55 4.05
CA ARG A 125 -14.53 5.82 5.15
C ARG A 125 -13.57 4.75 5.63
N GLN A 126 -13.16 4.81 6.89
CA GLN A 126 -12.36 3.75 7.50
C GLN A 126 -13.22 2.50 7.69
N ILE A 127 -12.79 1.39 7.12
CA ILE A 127 -13.45 0.08 7.23
C ILE A 127 -12.78 -0.76 8.30
N GLU A 128 -11.44 -0.77 8.32
CA GLU A 128 -10.69 -1.62 9.23
C GLU A 128 -9.34 -1.00 9.57
N VAL A 129 -8.86 -1.29 10.79
CA VAL A 129 -7.48 -1.04 11.23
C VAL A 129 -6.94 -2.33 11.80
N LYS A 130 -5.75 -2.71 11.40
CA LYS A 130 -5.07 -3.92 11.91
C LYS A 130 -3.61 -3.65 12.24
N GLN A 131 -3.11 -4.48 13.10
CA GLN A 131 -1.69 -4.66 13.40
C GLN A 131 -1.18 -5.91 12.68
N GLN A 132 0.04 -6.33 12.97
CA GLN A 132 0.64 -7.52 12.40
C GLN A 132 -0.10 -8.81 12.79
N ALA A 133 0.09 -9.84 11.94
CA ALA A 133 -0.48 -11.15 12.16
C ALA A 133 0.12 -11.86 13.39
N PRO A 134 -0.55 -12.88 13.98
CA PRO A 134 -0.13 -13.55 15.20
C PRO A 134 1.24 -14.24 15.14
N ASP A 135 1.72 -14.59 13.94
CA ASP A 135 3.08 -15.12 13.72
C ASP A 135 4.20 -14.06 13.89
N HIS A 136 3.82 -12.78 14.00
CA HIS A 136 4.67 -11.67 14.37
C HIS A 136 4.18 -11.05 15.70
N PRO A 137 4.43 -11.68 16.86
CA PRO A 137 3.83 -11.27 18.13
C PRO A 137 4.33 -9.90 18.61
N ILE A 138 3.41 -9.13 19.19
CA ILE A 138 3.76 -7.90 19.90
C ILE A 138 4.16 -8.25 21.32
N LEU A 139 5.40 -7.96 21.67
CA LEU A 139 5.95 -8.16 23.01
C LEU A 139 5.82 -6.87 23.82
N TRP A 140 5.04 -6.87 24.90
CA TRP A 140 4.77 -5.66 25.71
C TRP A 140 6.04 -5.03 26.29
N GLY A 141 7.06 -5.82 26.59
CA GLY A 141 8.36 -5.34 27.07
C GLY A 141 9.31 -4.84 25.96
N VAL A 142 8.91 -4.96 24.67
CA VAL A 142 9.74 -4.61 23.51
C VAL A 142 8.88 -3.81 22.52
N PRO A 143 8.72 -2.49 22.71
CA PRO A 143 7.84 -1.65 21.90
C PRO A 143 8.11 -1.70 20.40
N GLU A 144 9.36 -1.98 19.99
CA GLU A 144 9.78 -2.09 18.59
C GLU A 144 9.08 -3.23 17.85
N THR A 145 8.55 -4.20 18.58
CA THR A 145 7.79 -5.32 17.97
C THR A 145 6.40 -4.89 17.49
N ASN A 146 5.86 -3.75 17.95
CA ASN A 146 4.64 -3.15 17.42
C ASN A 146 4.98 -2.17 16.30
N TYR A 147 5.17 -2.67 15.08
CA TYR A 147 5.67 -1.88 13.97
C TYR A 147 4.69 -1.72 12.81
N LEU A 148 3.73 -2.63 12.63
CA LEU A 148 2.82 -2.60 11.49
C LEU A 148 1.60 -1.72 11.76
N LYS A 149 1.33 -0.81 10.86
CA LYS A 149 0.09 -0.04 10.74
C LYS A 149 -0.56 -0.45 9.44
N PHE A 150 -1.79 -0.94 9.50
CA PHE A 150 -2.59 -1.31 8.35
C PHE A 150 -3.96 -0.65 8.44
N PHE A 151 -4.37 -0.01 7.36
CA PHE A 151 -5.67 0.63 7.22
C PHE A 151 -6.36 0.17 5.95
N LEU A 152 -7.65 -0.12 6.05
CA LEU A 152 -8.54 -0.34 4.92
C LEU A 152 -9.56 0.79 4.87
N PHE A 153 -9.62 1.46 3.73
CA PHE A 153 -10.55 2.55 3.47
C PHE A 153 -11.44 2.25 2.27
N GLN A 154 -12.63 2.83 2.27
CA GLN A 154 -13.47 3.00 1.10
C GLN A 154 -13.51 4.47 0.70
N VAL A 155 -13.36 4.76 -0.59
CA VAL A 155 -13.56 6.11 -1.17
C VAL A 155 -15.06 6.40 -1.25
N ILE A 156 -15.53 7.53 -0.67
CA ILE A 156 -16.96 7.92 -0.64
C ILE A 156 -17.21 9.27 -1.30
#